data_ce4bb62a4c96f92188b3f5db79496053
#
_entry.id   ce4bb62a4c96f92188b3f5db79496053
#
_cell.length_a   1.000
_cell.length_b   1.000
_cell.length_c   1.000
_cell.angle_alpha   90.00
_cell.angle_beta   90.00
_cell.angle_gamma   90.00
#
_symmetry.space_group_name_H-M   'P 1'
#
loop_
_entity.id
_entity.type
_entity.pdbx_description
1 polymer ?
#
loop_
_entity_poly.entity_id
_entity_poly.type
_entity_poly.pdbx_seq_one_letter_code
_entity_poly.pdbx_strand_id
1 'polypeptide(L)'
;MLGKSKSAASPSTADLLPWLADAVHHPAEQIQVKLRGNILHVLCEADPALVRDHTLLRLVQALLDPNTKDWLTQNFPQIYQIYFYSRQSQAKQPDWSAPIYLNRLERHLEQLVAAGSDAASVQQAAEEILQSKTQSIGQLDYTTSDIELSNVSLARKGDTDAIARYLSETLSALDIGVEVRVRAVPGKAKRAKTVMALRPVSVDPAADLINRLWIFCQASYSPDPTLIAGPTAKRLRALELTQFQDAVLSVQVEGEDEPDWKLRVDLTPAQEILKERARWGDRRCITRLVNQALEPLNIRVKTEQKGSTLHLVCHEQTPDAVHTASAAVLDVVTPLLEQLGPQGLHRAMVYGPSANGVNANWLDCIDLPASEHRALAAPTATLVRNDDLHAIAYQLTRLVNPDLNQQLATGGVRVQLLTKDKQLHVMTDAPWCPTRQEI
;
A
#
# COMPACT_ATOMS: atom_id res chain seq x y z
N MET A 1 35.20 26.02 27.84
CA MET A 1 35.41 24.55 27.82
C MET A 1 34.05 23.92 27.56
N LEU A 2 33.76 23.60 26.32
CA LEU A 2 32.52 22.92 25.91
C LEU A 2 32.80 21.43 25.92
N GLY A 3 32.17 20.70 26.83
CA GLY A 3 32.27 19.27 26.95
C GLY A 3 31.71 18.58 25.68
N LYS A 4 32.57 17.84 25.02
CA LYS A 4 32.15 16.90 23.95
C LYS A 4 31.26 15.82 24.57
N SER A 5 29.97 15.84 24.27
CA SER A 5 29.08 14.73 24.56
C SER A 5 29.59 13.51 23.75
N LYS A 6 29.97 12.48 24.47
CA LYS A 6 30.26 11.16 23.85
C LYS A 6 28.97 10.71 23.13
N SER A 7 28.99 10.68 21.81
CA SER A 7 28.03 9.95 20.98
C SER A 7 28.02 8.51 21.50
N ALA A 8 26.89 8.03 22.03
CA ALA A 8 26.67 6.64 22.33
C ALA A 8 26.83 5.86 21.02
N ALA A 9 27.74 4.89 20.98
CA ALA A 9 27.93 4.03 19.84
C ALA A 9 26.60 3.30 19.57
N SER A 10 26.14 3.32 18.32
CA SER A 10 24.95 2.55 17.92
C SER A 10 25.18 1.07 18.25
N PRO A 11 24.18 0.39 18.84
CA PRO A 11 24.35 -1.02 19.22
C PRO A 11 24.67 -1.87 18.00
N SER A 12 25.67 -2.74 18.14
CA SER A 12 26.11 -3.66 17.08
C SER A 12 25.27 -4.93 17.10
N THR A 13 25.05 -5.56 15.94
CA THR A 13 24.42 -6.88 15.89
C THR A 13 25.22 -7.95 16.67
N ALA A 14 26.51 -7.72 16.92
CA ALA A 14 27.33 -8.57 17.77
C ALA A 14 26.83 -8.59 19.24
N ASP A 15 26.17 -7.54 19.71
CA ASP A 15 25.62 -7.45 21.07
C ASP A 15 24.41 -8.41 21.26
N LEU A 16 23.81 -8.91 20.16
CA LEU A 16 22.75 -9.90 20.17
C LEU A 16 23.25 -11.34 20.38
N LEU A 17 24.53 -11.63 20.09
CA LEU A 17 25.08 -12.98 20.13
C LEU A 17 25.00 -13.64 21.51
N PRO A 18 25.37 -12.97 22.63
CA PRO A 18 25.30 -13.58 23.95
C PRO A 18 23.87 -13.98 24.34
N TRP A 19 22.90 -13.08 24.05
CA TRP A 19 21.49 -13.35 24.30
C TRP A 19 20.96 -14.51 23.43
N LEU A 20 21.29 -14.55 22.15
CA LEU A 20 20.89 -15.63 21.25
C LEU A 20 21.51 -16.98 21.68
N ALA A 21 22.78 -16.98 22.09
CA ALA A 21 23.46 -18.18 22.56
C ALA A 21 22.76 -18.77 23.79
N ASP A 22 22.33 -17.91 24.71
CA ASP A 22 21.58 -18.33 25.90
C ASP A 22 20.17 -18.82 25.51
N ALA A 23 19.46 -18.09 24.66
CA ALA A 23 18.08 -18.42 24.22
C ALA A 23 17.99 -19.79 23.50
N VAL A 24 18.98 -20.12 22.66
CA VAL A 24 19.00 -21.41 21.92
C VAL A 24 19.85 -22.50 22.60
N HIS A 25 20.49 -22.17 23.71
CA HIS A 25 21.42 -23.03 24.44
C HIS A 25 22.54 -23.59 23.55
N HIS A 26 23.14 -22.70 22.75
CA HIS A 26 24.21 -23.09 21.83
C HIS A 26 25.34 -22.07 21.86
N PRO A 27 26.62 -22.52 21.62
CA PRO A 27 27.77 -21.63 21.68
C PRO A 27 27.66 -20.44 20.72
N ALA A 28 27.99 -19.25 21.19
CA ALA A 28 27.92 -18.02 20.38
C ALA A 28 28.81 -18.07 19.12
N GLU A 29 29.89 -18.86 19.16
CA GLU A 29 30.84 -19.06 18.05
C GLU A 29 30.22 -19.79 16.86
N GLN A 30 29.15 -20.54 17.10
CA GLN A 30 28.41 -21.29 16.08
C GLN A 30 27.12 -20.56 15.63
N ILE A 31 26.92 -19.32 16.11
CA ILE A 31 25.79 -18.49 15.74
C ILE A 31 26.29 -17.32 14.90
N GLN A 32 25.75 -17.18 13.71
CA GLN A 32 25.99 -16.05 12.84
C GLN A 32 24.73 -15.18 12.78
N VAL A 33 24.91 -13.87 12.93
CA VAL A 33 23.81 -12.91 12.96
C VAL A 33 24.05 -11.85 11.91
N LYS A 34 23.05 -11.62 11.08
CA LYS A 34 23.06 -10.53 10.09
C LYS A 34 21.72 -9.81 10.10
N LEU A 35 21.75 -8.50 10.30
CA LEU A 35 20.57 -7.66 10.16
C LEU A 35 20.47 -7.20 8.70
N ARG A 36 19.32 -7.48 8.06
CA ARG A 36 19.00 -7.04 6.71
C ARG A 36 17.66 -6.31 6.73
N GLY A 37 17.70 -5.01 6.54
CA GLY A 37 16.54 -4.17 6.74
C GLY A 37 15.97 -4.33 8.15
N ASN A 38 14.74 -4.80 8.24
CA ASN A 38 14.03 -4.99 9.52
C ASN A 38 13.96 -6.47 9.94
N ILE A 39 14.74 -7.34 9.30
CA ILE A 39 14.76 -8.77 9.58
C ILE A 39 16.14 -9.14 10.12
N LEU A 40 16.14 -9.77 11.29
CA LEU A 40 17.33 -10.35 11.88
C LEU A 40 17.47 -11.80 11.39
N HIS A 41 18.48 -12.07 10.58
CA HIS A 41 18.83 -13.43 10.15
C HIS A 41 19.79 -14.04 11.16
N VAL A 42 19.41 -15.19 11.70
CA VAL A 42 20.18 -15.95 12.68
C VAL A 42 20.44 -17.33 12.10
N LEU A 43 21.69 -17.65 11.81
CA LEU A 43 22.13 -18.99 11.40
C LEU A 43 22.83 -19.66 12.59
N CYS A 44 22.34 -20.83 12.98
CA CYS A 44 22.99 -21.68 13.99
C CYS A 44 23.55 -22.96 13.33
N GLU A 45 24.82 -23.19 13.50
CA GLU A 45 25.49 -24.42 13.06
C GLU A 45 25.62 -25.39 14.23
N ALA A 46 25.03 -26.58 14.11
CA ALA A 46 25.00 -27.57 15.15
C ALA A 46 25.20 -28.98 14.58
N ASP A 47 25.82 -29.86 15.34
CA ASP A 47 25.98 -31.25 14.96
C ASP A 47 25.58 -32.18 16.14
N PRO A 48 24.42 -32.85 16.07
CA PRO A 48 23.44 -32.83 14.99
C PRO A 48 22.66 -31.50 14.88
N ALA A 49 21.97 -31.25 13.75
CA ALA A 49 21.12 -30.08 13.55
C ALA A 49 20.09 -29.91 14.68
N LEU A 50 19.78 -28.67 15.05
CA LEU A 50 18.85 -28.38 16.14
C LEU A 50 17.45 -28.88 15.83
N VAL A 51 16.74 -29.38 16.86
CA VAL A 51 15.33 -29.78 16.73
C VAL A 51 14.46 -28.51 16.60
N ARG A 52 13.77 -28.40 15.47
CA ARG A 52 13.04 -27.18 15.07
C ARG A 52 12.11 -26.67 16.15
N ASP A 53 11.13 -27.47 16.57
CA ASP A 53 10.04 -27.00 17.42
C ASP A 53 10.54 -26.64 18.83
N HIS A 54 11.48 -27.40 19.34
CA HIS A 54 12.10 -27.14 20.63
C HIS A 54 12.94 -25.85 20.63
N THR A 55 13.70 -25.61 19.54
CA THR A 55 14.52 -24.39 19.41
C THR A 55 13.62 -23.16 19.25
N LEU A 56 12.59 -23.25 18.42
CA LEU A 56 11.65 -22.16 18.23
C LEU A 56 10.87 -21.83 19.51
N LEU A 57 10.46 -22.84 20.27
CA LEU A 57 9.79 -22.63 21.55
C LEU A 57 10.67 -21.84 22.52
N ARG A 58 11.92 -22.27 22.71
CA ARG A 58 12.87 -21.56 23.59
C ARG A 58 13.11 -20.12 23.16
N LEU A 59 13.28 -19.90 21.86
CA LEU A 59 13.52 -18.58 21.31
C LEU A 59 12.29 -17.67 21.49
N VAL A 60 11.08 -18.20 21.27
CA VAL A 60 9.84 -17.45 21.50
C VAL A 60 9.65 -17.17 23.00
N GLN A 61 9.99 -18.10 23.89
CA GLN A 61 9.96 -17.88 25.34
C GLN A 61 10.92 -16.77 25.77
N ALA A 62 12.17 -16.81 25.27
CA ALA A 62 13.16 -15.77 25.57
C ALA A 62 12.74 -14.38 25.04
N LEU A 63 12.03 -14.33 23.91
CA LEU A 63 11.49 -13.10 23.33
C LEU A 63 10.26 -12.56 24.06
N LEU A 64 9.52 -13.43 24.76
CA LEU A 64 8.36 -13.04 25.60
C LEU A 64 8.79 -12.48 26.96
N ASP A 65 10.04 -12.72 27.39
CA ASP A 65 10.57 -12.13 28.61
C ASP A 65 10.55 -10.59 28.53
N PRO A 66 9.90 -9.88 29.49
CA PRO A 66 9.76 -8.44 29.47
C PRO A 66 11.10 -7.69 29.33
N ASN A 67 12.13 -8.14 30.02
CA ASN A 67 13.44 -7.51 29.98
C ASN A 67 14.09 -7.61 28.60
N THR A 68 13.94 -8.78 27.95
CA THR A 68 14.44 -9.01 26.58
C THR A 68 13.67 -8.17 25.58
N LYS A 69 12.35 -8.12 25.69
CA LYS A 69 11.47 -7.32 24.82
C LYS A 69 11.80 -5.84 24.91
N ASP A 70 11.94 -5.31 26.11
CA ASP A 70 12.29 -3.90 26.35
C ASP A 70 13.68 -3.58 25.83
N TRP A 71 14.64 -4.46 26.08
CA TRP A 71 16.02 -4.29 25.59
C TRP A 71 16.09 -4.29 24.06
N LEU A 72 15.42 -5.24 23.38
CA LEU A 72 15.35 -5.28 21.92
C LEU A 72 14.68 -4.03 21.36
N THR A 73 13.56 -3.59 21.95
CA THR A 73 12.83 -2.41 21.50
C THR A 73 13.65 -1.13 21.64
N GLN A 74 14.46 -1.02 22.71
CA GLN A 74 15.30 0.16 22.94
C GLN A 74 16.55 0.19 22.05
N ASN A 75 17.20 -0.97 21.85
CA ASN A 75 18.47 -1.04 21.15
C ASN A 75 18.34 -1.35 19.64
N PHE A 76 17.31 -2.08 19.25
CA PHE A 76 17.06 -2.50 17.87
C PHE A 76 15.58 -2.30 17.46
N PRO A 77 15.05 -1.07 17.55
CA PRO A 77 13.63 -0.79 17.28
C PRO A 77 13.21 -1.16 15.85
N GLN A 78 14.16 -1.26 14.93
CA GLN A 78 13.92 -1.62 13.53
C GLN A 78 13.63 -3.11 13.32
N ILE A 79 14.00 -4.00 14.27
CA ILE A 79 13.77 -5.44 14.10
C ILE A 79 12.30 -5.75 14.40
N TYR A 80 11.58 -6.30 13.41
CA TYR A 80 10.22 -6.79 13.63
C TYR A 80 10.08 -8.30 13.42
N GLN A 81 11.09 -8.93 12.78
CA GLN A 81 11.11 -10.36 12.47
C GLN A 81 12.49 -10.93 12.69
N ILE A 82 12.54 -12.14 13.22
CA ILE A 82 13.73 -12.97 13.26
C ILE A 82 13.53 -14.12 12.28
N TYR A 83 14.46 -14.32 11.38
CA TYR A 83 14.46 -15.48 10.50
C TYR A 83 15.57 -16.42 10.96
N PHE A 84 15.18 -17.52 11.58
CA PHE A 84 16.10 -18.49 12.16
C PHE A 84 16.40 -19.62 11.18
N TYR A 85 17.66 -19.99 11.07
CA TYR A 85 18.15 -21.09 10.25
C TYR A 85 18.96 -22.05 11.12
N SER A 86 18.70 -23.34 11.02
CA SER A 86 19.58 -24.39 11.58
C SER A 86 20.23 -25.14 10.45
N ARG A 87 21.55 -25.30 10.57
CA ARG A 87 22.36 -25.99 9.58
C ARG A 87 23.32 -26.96 10.30
N GLN A 88 23.44 -28.18 9.77
CA GLN A 88 24.46 -29.09 10.20
C GLN A 88 25.87 -28.57 9.80
N SER A 89 26.84 -28.75 10.65
CA SER A 89 28.20 -28.28 10.39
C SER A 89 28.70 -28.80 9.02
N GLN A 90 29.28 -27.89 8.23
CA GLN A 90 29.74 -28.10 6.85
C GLN A 90 28.66 -28.36 5.78
N ALA A 91 27.36 -28.39 6.10
CA ALA A 91 26.33 -28.48 5.11
C ALA A 91 26.21 -27.14 4.31
N LYS A 92 25.86 -27.19 3.01
CA LYS A 92 25.73 -26.00 2.19
C LYS A 92 24.37 -25.37 2.32
N GLN A 93 23.35 -26.08 2.76
CA GLN A 93 21.98 -25.62 2.89
C GLN A 93 21.49 -25.82 4.32
N PRO A 94 20.58 -24.95 4.82
CA PRO A 94 19.96 -25.15 6.12
C PRO A 94 19.07 -26.42 6.10
N ASP A 95 19.09 -27.17 7.20
CA ASP A 95 18.20 -28.31 7.39
C ASP A 95 16.75 -27.85 7.57
N TRP A 96 16.57 -26.71 8.25
CA TRP A 96 15.29 -26.04 8.36
C TRP A 96 15.47 -24.55 8.59
N SER A 97 14.40 -23.80 8.31
CA SER A 97 14.31 -22.38 8.61
C SER A 97 12.90 -22.00 9.05
N ALA A 98 12.78 -20.96 9.86
CA ALA A 98 11.48 -20.47 10.32
C ALA A 98 11.49 -18.97 10.60
N PRO A 99 10.44 -18.24 10.20
CA PRO A 99 10.22 -16.85 10.58
C PRO A 99 9.56 -16.75 11.96
N ILE A 100 10.01 -15.81 12.78
CA ILE A 100 9.40 -15.44 14.07
C ILE A 100 9.04 -13.96 14.01
N TYR A 101 7.75 -13.66 14.10
CA TYR A 101 7.26 -12.28 14.08
C TYR A 101 7.14 -11.75 15.51
N LEU A 102 7.92 -10.69 15.83
CA LEU A 102 7.98 -10.13 17.19
C LEU A 102 6.65 -9.53 17.66
N ASN A 103 5.79 -9.13 16.75
CA ASN A 103 4.45 -8.63 17.04
C ASN A 103 3.39 -9.73 17.22
N ARG A 104 3.74 -11.01 17.07
CA ARG A 104 2.81 -12.16 17.14
C ARG A 104 3.39 -13.32 17.94
N LEU A 105 4.24 -13.04 18.91
CA LEU A 105 4.93 -14.07 19.69
C LEU A 105 3.96 -15.01 20.43
N GLU A 106 2.90 -14.46 20.99
CA GLU A 106 1.88 -15.24 21.70
C GLU A 106 1.21 -16.26 20.77
N ARG A 107 0.84 -15.82 19.56
CA ARG A 107 0.25 -16.71 18.55
C ARG A 107 1.25 -17.76 18.05
N HIS A 108 2.52 -17.41 17.95
CA HIS A 108 3.57 -18.40 17.64
C HIS A 108 3.68 -19.44 18.74
N LEU A 109 3.64 -19.01 20.01
CA LEU A 109 3.65 -19.94 21.16
C LEU A 109 2.44 -20.90 21.11
N GLU A 110 1.23 -20.39 20.90
CA GLU A 110 0.01 -21.21 20.77
C GLU A 110 0.13 -22.25 19.64
N GLN A 111 0.69 -21.84 18.48
CA GLN A 111 0.88 -22.74 17.34
C GLN A 111 1.92 -23.83 17.63
N LEU A 112 3.03 -23.50 18.32
CA LEU A 112 4.06 -24.46 18.69
C LEU A 112 3.57 -25.45 19.74
N VAL A 113 2.77 -24.99 20.71
CA VAL A 113 2.11 -25.84 21.71
C VAL A 113 1.08 -26.77 21.09
N ALA A 114 0.26 -26.25 20.14
CA ALA A 114 -0.75 -27.04 19.43
C ALA A 114 -0.12 -28.11 18.50
N ALA A 115 1.08 -27.84 17.92
CA ALA A 115 1.79 -28.75 17.05
C ALA A 115 2.55 -29.84 17.84
N GLY A 116 2.90 -29.60 19.11
CA GLY A 116 3.70 -30.48 19.96
C GLY A 116 2.87 -31.40 20.83
N SER A 117 2.07 -32.31 20.24
CA SER A 117 1.22 -33.24 21.00
C SER A 117 1.97 -34.31 21.83
N ASP A 118 3.29 -34.34 21.85
CA ASP A 118 4.08 -35.36 22.55
C ASP A 118 5.03 -34.84 23.65
N ALA A 119 4.99 -33.57 24.00
CA ALA A 119 5.95 -33.04 25.00
C ALA A 119 5.21 -32.42 26.21
N ALA A 120 5.00 -33.23 27.26
CA ALA A 120 4.51 -32.77 28.55
C ALA A 120 5.26 -31.57 29.13
N SER A 121 6.58 -31.45 28.83
CA SER A 121 7.43 -30.31 29.21
C SER A 121 7.08 -29.00 28.49
N VAL A 122 6.55 -29.06 27.25
CA VAL A 122 6.15 -27.91 26.45
C VAL A 122 4.84 -27.32 26.96
N GLN A 123 3.89 -28.18 27.31
CA GLN A 123 2.63 -27.76 27.91
C GLN A 123 2.83 -27.11 29.29
N GLN A 124 3.68 -27.68 30.13
CA GLN A 124 3.94 -27.14 31.46
C GLN A 124 4.60 -25.75 31.43
N ALA A 125 5.58 -25.53 30.53
CA ALA A 125 6.20 -24.22 30.34
C ALA A 125 5.24 -23.17 29.75
N ALA A 126 4.33 -23.58 28.84
CA ALA A 126 3.33 -22.70 28.27
C ALA A 126 2.24 -22.32 29.30
N GLU A 127 1.84 -23.27 30.16
CA GLU A 127 0.87 -23.02 31.25
C GLU A 127 1.46 -22.09 32.33
N GLU A 128 2.74 -22.23 32.68
CA GLU A 128 3.44 -21.32 33.61
C GLU A 128 3.48 -19.87 33.10
N ILE A 129 3.74 -19.67 31.80
CA ILE A 129 3.75 -18.34 31.18
C ILE A 129 2.35 -17.74 31.14
N LEU A 130 1.34 -18.52 30.81
CA LEU A 130 -0.06 -18.08 30.80
C LEU A 130 -0.56 -17.77 32.21
N GLN A 131 -0.20 -18.59 33.22
CA GLN A 131 -0.56 -18.36 34.61
C GLN A 131 0.12 -17.14 35.23
N SER A 132 1.41 -16.90 34.92
CA SER A 132 2.13 -15.71 35.39
C SER A 132 1.53 -14.41 34.81
N LYS A 133 1.07 -14.43 33.56
CA LYS A 133 0.32 -13.30 32.96
C LYS A 133 -1.06 -13.08 33.61
N THR A 134 -1.78 -14.14 33.90
CA THR A 134 -3.11 -14.05 34.53
C THR A 134 -3.04 -13.45 35.93
N GLN A 135 -1.96 -13.68 36.67
CA GLN A 135 -1.75 -13.07 37.99
C GLN A 135 -1.35 -11.58 37.92
N SER A 136 -0.71 -11.16 36.83
CA SER A 136 -0.35 -9.73 36.61
C SER A 136 -1.55 -8.90 36.10
N ILE A 137 -2.59 -9.53 35.56
CA ILE A 137 -3.78 -8.90 34.97
C ILE A 137 -4.81 -8.48 36.05
N GLY A 138 -4.68 -8.96 37.30
CA GLY A 138 -5.65 -8.75 38.38
C GLY A 138 -5.72 -7.35 38.98
N GLN A 139 -4.94 -6.35 38.52
CA GLN A 139 -4.86 -5.03 39.14
C GLN A 139 -4.69 -3.84 38.19
N LEU A 140 -5.16 -3.94 36.96
CA LEU A 140 -5.23 -2.80 36.06
C LEU A 140 -6.67 -2.60 35.59
N ASP A 141 -7.28 -1.50 36.03
CA ASP A 141 -8.56 -0.99 35.55
C ASP A 141 -8.53 -0.83 34.02
N TYR A 142 -9.17 -1.75 33.31
CA TYR A 142 -9.36 -1.65 31.87
C TYR A 142 -10.49 -0.68 31.53
N THR A 143 -10.18 0.60 31.50
CA THR A 143 -10.94 1.57 30.72
C THR A 143 -10.04 2.09 29.62
N THR A 144 -9.91 1.33 28.59
CA THR A 144 -9.68 1.70 27.17
C THR A 144 -9.20 0.46 26.46
N SER A 145 -9.95 0.03 25.46
CA SER A 145 -9.53 -0.98 24.52
C SER A 145 -8.26 -0.48 23.83
N ASP A 146 -7.10 -0.90 24.31
CA ASP A 146 -5.87 -0.87 23.55
C ASP A 146 -6.04 -1.84 22.38
N ILE A 147 -6.66 -1.31 21.32
CA ILE A 147 -6.64 -1.95 20.02
C ILE A 147 -5.17 -1.93 19.62
N GLU A 148 -4.48 -3.07 19.73
CA GLU A 148 -3.15 -3.22 19.12
C GLU A 148 -3.31 -2.90 17.63
N LEU A 149 -2.88 -1.70 17.26
CA LEU A 149 -2.89 -1.26 15.88
C LEU A 149 -1.97 -2.21 15.11
N SER A 150 -2.55 -3.01 14.22
CA SER A 150 -1.74 -3.88 13.38
C SER A 150 -0.69 -3.07 12.63
N ASN A 151 0.46 -3.66 12.29
CA ASN A 151 1.51 -2.99 11.50
C ASN A 151 0.94 -2.31 10.24
N VAL A 152 -0.04 -2.95 9.58
CA VAL A 152 -0.73 -2.40 8.41
C VAL A 152 -1.53 -1.14 8.77
N SER A 153 -2.16 -1.11 9.95
CA SER A 153 -2.93 0.07 10.40
C SER A 153 -2.02 1.26 10.70
N LEU A 154 -0.85 1.03 11.30
CA LEU A 154 0.18 2.06 11.52
C LEU A 154 0.77 2.53 10.18
N ALA A 155 1.06 1.61 9.27
CA ALA A 155 1.55 1.94 7.94
C ALA A 155 0.55 2.82 7.17
N ARG A 156 -0.75 2.52 7.23
CA ARG A 156 -1.81 3.38 6.63
C ARG A 156 -1.87 4.78 7.24
N LYS A 157 -1.50 4.93 8.49
CA LYS A 157 -1.38 6.25 9.14
C LYS A 157 -0.11 7.00 8.75
N GLY A 158 0.77 6.38 7.96
CA GLY A 158 2.00 6.99 7.46
C GLY A 158 3.21 6.86 8.37
N ASP A 159 3.14 5.97 9.36
CA ASP A 159 4.30 5.62 10.17
C ASP A 159 5.40 5.00 9.29
N THR A 160 6.58 5.63 9.27
CA THR A 160 7.67 5.26 8.37
C THR A 160 8.25 3.88 8.67
N ASP A 161 8.33 3.52 9.96
CA ASP A 161 8.87 2.24 10.38
C ASP A 161 7.88 1.12 10.06
N ALA A 162 6.59 1.38 10.25
CA ALA A 162 5.54 0.44 9.88
C ALA A 162 5.47 0.22 8.36
N ILE A 163 5.66 1.27 7.54
CA ILE A 163 5.75 1.16 6.08
C ILE A 163 6.99 0.35 5.69
N ALA A 164 8.15 0.63 6.29
CA ALA A 164 9.38 -0.11 6.03
C ALA A 164 9.20 -1.61 6.32
N ARG A 165 8.62 -1.96 7.46
CA ARG A 165 8.29 -3.35 7.84
C ARG A 165 7.36 -4.01 6.83
N TYR A 166 6.30 -3.31 6.45
CA TYR A 166 5.31 -3.82 5.50
C TYR A 166 5.92 -4.11 4.12
N LEU A 167 6.84 -3.26 3.65
CA LEU A 167 7.56 -3.49 2.38
C LEU A 167 8.61 -4.58 2.50
N SER A 168 9.31 -4.67 3.65
CA SER A 168 10.32 -5.69 3.92
C SER A 168 9.75 -7.12 3.83
N GLU A 169 8.47 -7.33 4.14
CA GLU A 169 7.82 -8.64 3.98
C GLU A 169 7.96 -9.23 2.55
N THR A 170 8.05 -8.37 1.55
CA THR A 170 8.21 -8.80 0.15
C THR A 170 9.64 -8.67 -0.34
N LEU A 171 10.31 -7.56 0.02
CA LEU A 171 11.61 -7.22 -0.55
C LEU A 171 12.77 -8.00 0.11
N SER A 172 12.59 -8.43 1.36
CA SER A 172 13.59 -9.27 2.04
C SER A 172 13.77 -10.64 1.39
N ALA A 173 12.74 -11.17 0.72
CA ALA A 173 12.87 -12.40 -0.07
C ALA A 173 13.86 -12.26 -1.24
N LEU A 174 14.10 -11.02 -1.68
CA LEU A 174 15.08 -10.65 -2.71
C LEU A 174 16.40 -10.13 -2.11
N ASP A 175 16.63 -10.32 -0.81
CA ASP A 175 17.80 -9.82 -0.09
C ASP A 175 17.95 -8.30 -0.09
N ILE A 176 16.82 -7.57 -0.08
CA ILE A 176 16.77 -6.11 -0.12
C ILE A 176 16.35 -5.57 1.25
N GLY A 177 17.23 -4.77 1.86
CA GLY A 177 16.93 -3.97 3.05
C GLY A 177 16.13 -2.74 2.70
N VAL A 178 15.18 -2.34 3.56
CA VAL A 178 14.28 -1.20 3.32
C VAL A 178 14.36 -0.21 4.45
N GLU A 179 14.59 1.06 4.14
CA GLU A 179 14.46 2.20 5.02
C GLU A 179 13.50 3.22 4.42
N VAL A 180 12.62 3.80 5.23
CA VAL A 180 11.62 4.77 4.77
C VAL A 180 11.81 6.10 5.49
N ARG A 181 11.83 7.19 4.73
CA ARG A 181 11.93 8.57 5.25
C ARG A 181 10.91 9.47 4.58
N VAL A 182 10.42 10.47 5.31
CA VAL A 182 9.56 11.53 4.77
C VAL A 182 10.38 12.78 4.54
N ARG A 183 10.23 13.39 3.37
CA ARG A 183 10.83 14.70 3.06
C ARG A 183 9.78 15.63 2.48
N ALA A 184 9.70 16.83 3.04
CA ALA A 184 8.96 17.92 2.43
C ALA A 184 9.72 18.39 1.17
N VAL A 185 9.05 18.42 0.03
CA VAL A 185 9.59 18.92 -1.23
C VAL A 185 8.69 20.02 -1.77
N PRO A 186 9.23 21.03 -2.48
CA PRO A 186 8.40 22.02 -3.14
C PRO A 186 7.42 21.32 -4.08
N GLY A 187 6.13 21.47 -3.83
CA GLY A 187 5.08 21.01 -4.73
C GLY A 187 5.17 21.81 -6.02
N LYS A 188 5.03 21.15 -7.18
CA LYS A 188 4.64 21.91 -8.36
C LYS A 188 3.25 22.43 -8.05
N ALA A 189 3.10 23.75 -7.91
CA ALA A 189 1.80 24.38 -7.67
C ALA A 189 0.80 23.67 -8.57
N LYS A 190 -0.17 22.96 -8.00
CA LYS A 190 -1.35 22.56 -8.75
C LYS A 190 -1.93 23.88 -9.20
N ARG A 191 -1.67 24.32 -10.43
CA ARG A 191 -2.48 25.35 -11.06
C ARG A 191 -3.90 24.83 -10.97
N ALA A 192 -4.56 25.20 -9.87
CA ALA A 192 -5.97 24.97 -9.71
C ALA A 192 -6.61 25.60 -10.93
N LYS A 193 -7.01 24.78 -11.88
CA LYS A 193 -7.93 25.17 -12.92
C LYS A 193 -9.32 25.27 -12.30
N THR A 194 -9.46 26.19 -11.37
CA THR A 194 -10.73 26.78 -11.06
C THR A 194 -10.92 27.85 -12.12
N VAL A 195 -11.67 27.52 -13.14
CA VAL A 195 -12.34 28.49 -13.98
C VAL A 195 -13.14 29.35 -13.02
N MET A 196 -12.82 30.66 -12.94
CA MET A 196 -13.36 31.68 -12.05
C MET A 196 -12.75 31.76 -10.63
N ALA A 197 -11.56 32.31 -10.53
CA ALA A 197 -11.19 33.12 -9.38
C ALA A 197 -10.66 34.48 -9.86
N LEU A 198 -11.51 35.44 -9.88
CA LEU A 198 -11.24 36.89 -10.09
C LEU A 198 -10.64 37.52 -8.83
N ARG A 199 -9.67 36.88 -8.16
CA ARG A 199 -8.87 37.52 -7.09
C ARG A 199 -7.48 36.92 -7.09
N PRO A 200 -6.41 37.74 -7.03
CA PRO A 200 -5.06 37.26 -6.74
C PRO A 200 -5.07 36.78 -5.29
N VAL A 201 -5.03 35.45 -5.09
CA VAL A 201 -4.77 34.85 -3.78
C VAL A 201 -3.28 35.05 -3.52
N SER A 202 -2.94 35.70 -2.43
CA SER A 202 -1.58 35.76 -1.91
C SER A 202 -1.06 34.33 -1.77
N VAL A 203 -0.03 34.00 -2.53
CA VAL A 203 0.62 32.69 -2.50
C VAL A 203 1.47 32.67 -1.23
N ASP A 204 1.03 31.92 -0.21
CA ASP A 204 1.82 31.61 0.95
C ASP A 204 2.87 30.56 0.54
N PRO A 205 4.18 30.87 0.55
CA PRO A 205 5.22 29.94 0.14
C PRO A 205 5.30 28.68 1.02
N ALA A 206 4.69 28.67 2.20
CA ALA A 206 4.58 27.52 3.07
C ALA A 206 3.47 26.54 2.64
N ALA A 207 2.49 26.99 1.82
CA ALA A 207 1.36 26.16 1.38
C ALA A 207 1.70 25.20 0.22
N ASP A 208 2.88 25.33 -0.39
CA ASP A 208 3.29 24.54 -1.57
C ASP A 208 4.22 23.34 -1.24
N LEU A 209 4.44 23.05 0.04
CA LEU A 209 5.24 21.89 0.44
C LEU A 209 4.39 20.62 0.39
N ILE A 210 4.82 19.65 -0.40
CA ILE A 210 4.23 18.30 -0.42
C ILE A 210 5.13 17.33 0.34
N ASN A 211 4.53 16.45 1.12
CA ASN A 211 5.23 15.36 1.75
C ASN A 211 5.46 14.25 0.73
N ARG A 212 6.72 13.90 0.52
CA ARG A 212 7.15 12.81 -0.34
C ARG A 212 7.74 11.71 0.49
N LEU A 213 7.34 10.48 0.20
CA LEU A 213 7.89 9.28 0.81
C LEU A 213 9.17 8.87 0.06
N TRP A 214 10.26 8.68 0.78
CA TRP A 214 11.51 8.14 0.25
C TRP A 214 11.74 6.75 0.80
N ILE A 215 11.91 5.79 -0.11
CA ILE A 215 12.12 4.39 0.19
C ILE A 215 13.52 4.04 -0.30
N PHE A 216 14.42 3.87 0.64
CA PHE A 216 15.80 3.48 0.38
C PHE A 216 15.90 1.96 0.47
N CYS A 217 16.31 1.34 -0.62
CA CYS A 217 16.51 -0.08 -0.74
C CYS A 217 18.01 -0.34 -0.85
N GLN A 218 18.56 -1.14 0.05
CA GLN A 218 19.93 -1.61 0.00
C GLN A 218 19.95 -3.07 -0.44
N ALA A 219 20.76 -3.39 -1.44
CA ALA A 219 20.91 -4.71 -1.99
C ALA A 219 22.39 -5.07 -2.16
N SER A 220 22.74 -6.34 -2.10
CA SER A 220 24.11 -6.80 -2.33
C SER A 220 24.52 -6.83 -3.81
N TYR A 221 23.55 -6.67 -4.72
CA TYR A 221 23.75 -6.60 -6.18
C TYR A 221 22.68 -5.64 -6.76
N SER A 222 22.90 -5.16 -7.99
CA SER A 222 21.91 -4.35 -8.70
C SER A 222 20.73 -5.21 -9.12
N PRO A 223 19.56 -5.07 -8.47
CA PRO A 223 18.38 -5.84 -8.83
C PRO A 223 17.69 -5.21 -10.04
N ASP A 224 17.11 -6.06 -10.89
CA ASP A 224 16.30 -5.59 -12.03
C ASP A 224 15.11 -4.75 -11.54
N PRO A 225 14.99 -3.48 -11.98
CA PRO A 225 13.87 -2.60 -11.63
C PRO A 225 12.49 -3.23 -11.86
N THR A 226 12.34 -4.07 -12.89
CA THR A 226 11.06 -4.70 -13.25
C THR A 226 10.57 -5.69 -12.18
N LEU A 227 11.49 -6.34 -11.48
CA LEU A 227 11.16 -7.30 -10.41
C LEU A 227 10.69 -6.63 -9.12
N ILE A 228 11.16 -5.40 -8.86
CA ILE A 228 10.93 -4.69 -7.60
C ILE A 228 9.83 -3.65 -7.73
N ALA A 229 9.86 -2.87 -8.80
CA ALA A 229 9.02 -1.69 -8.94
C ALA A 229 7.52 -2.00 -8.90
N GLY A 230 7.06 -2.97 -9.70
CA GLY A 230 5.66 -3.36 -9.76
C GLY A 230 5.09 -3.87 -8.44
N PRO A 231 5.71 -4.88 -7.81
CA PRO A 231 5.29 -5.36 -6.49
C PRO A 231 5.30 -4.28 -5.41
N THR A 232 6.37 -3.46 -5.35
CA THR A 232 6.47 -2.36 -4.36
C THR A 232 5.39 -1.31 -4.58
N ALA A 233 5.13 -0.90 -5.83
CA ALA A 233 4.07 0.04 -6.16
C ALA A 233 2.69 -0.49 -5.75
N LYS A 234 2.38 -1.76 -6.04
CA LYS A 234 1.12 -2.40 -5.62
C LYS A 234 0.95 -2.40 -4.11
N ARG A 235 2.00 -2.78 -3.37
CA ARG A 235 1.94 -2.81 -1.89
C ARG A 235 1.78 -1.41 -1.29
N LEU A 236 2.52 -0.42 -1.77
CA LEU A 236 2.39 0.97 -1.32
C LEU A 236 0.98 1.52 -1.56
N ARG A 237 0.42 1.26 -2.74
CA ARG A 237 -0.91 1.74 -3.08
C ARG A 237 -2.02 1.02 -2.31
N ALA A 238 -1.81 -0.24 -1.90
CA ALA A 238 -2.74 -0.98 -1.04
C ALA A 238 -2.83 -0.40 0.40
N LEU A 239 -1.84 0.41 0.80
CA LEU A 239 -1.90 1.14 2.07
C LEU A 239 -2.80 2.38 2.01
N GLU A 240 -3.15 2.88 0.82
CA GLU A 240 -3.98 4.08 0.63
C GLU A 240 -3.44 5.32 1.36
N LEU A 241 -2.15 5.59 1.18
CA LEU A 241 -1.41 6.66 1.86
C LEU A 241 -1.84 8.04 1.35
N THR A 242 -2.97 8.55 1.81
CA THR A 242 -3.57 9.82 1.34
C THR A 242 -2.76 11.06 1.73
N GLN A 243 -1.91 10.95 2.75
CA GLN A 243 -1.03 12.03 3.24
C GLN A 243 0.20 12.27 2.35
N PHE A 244 0.50 11.36 1.42
CA PHE A 244 1.61 11.47 0.48
C PHE A 244 1.08 11.54 -0.95
N GLN A 245 1.70 12.39 -1.76
CA GLN A 245 1.34 12.48 -3.19
C GLN A 245 2.06 11.42 -4.02
N ASP A 246 3.31 11.15 -3.67
CA ASP A 246 4.16 10.19 -4.36
C ASP A 246 5.20 9.58 -3.41
N ALA A 247 5.81 8.48 -3.87
CA ALA A 247 6.98 7.87 -3.25
C ALA A 247 8.12 7.79 -4.26
N VAL A 248 9.35 7.91 -3.76
CA VAL A 248 10.57 7.68 -4.56
C VAL A 248 11.25 6.43 -4.01
N LEU A 249 11.32 5.41 -4.84
CA LEU A 249 12.09 4.20 -4.59
C LEU A 249 13.52 4.47 -5.08
N SER A 250 14.50 4.34 -4.19
CA SER A 250 15.92 4.54 -4.48
C SER A 250 16.66 3.27 -4.13
N VAL A 251 17.23 2.60 -5.10
CA VAL A 251 17.99 1.37 -4.89
C VAL A 251 19.47 1.66 -4.95
N GLN A 252 20.19 1.16 -3.97
CA GLN A 252 21.63 1.35 -3.81
C GLN A 252 22.28 -0.01 -3.56
N VAL A 253 23.38 -0.28 -4.24
CA VAL A 253 24.19 -1.46 -4.01
C VAL A 253 25.10 -1.23 -2.80
N GLU A 254 25.28 -2.24 -1.96
CA GLU A 254 26.17 -2.17 -0.80
C GLU A 254 27.60 -1.80 -1.23
N GLY A 255 28.15 -0.71 -0.64
CA GLY A 255 29.50 -0.22 -0.94
C GLY A 255 29.55 0.82 -2.05
N GLU A 256 28.44 1.18 -2.69
CA GLU A 256 28.37 2.29 -3.63
C GLU A 256 27.83 3.56 -2.96
N ASP A 257 28.40 4.72 -3.31
CA ASP A 257 27.99 6.01 -2.73
C ASP A 257 26.72 6.57 -3.38
N GLU A 258 26.45 6.22 -4.62
CA GLU A 258 25.30 6.69 -5.39
C GLU A 258 24.26 5.58 -5.60
N PRO A 259 22.96 5.92 -5.64
CA PRO A 259 21.93 4.97 -5.99
C PRO A 259 22.08 4.52 -7.44
N ASP A 260 21.99 3.21 -7.67
CA ASP A 260 22.04 2.61 -9.00
C ASP A 260 20.87 3.08 -9.87
N TRP A 261 19.66 3.10 -9.30
CA TRP A 261 18.51 3.68 -9.97
C TRP A 261 17.48 4.25 -8.98
N LYS A 262 16.65 5.15 -9.51
CA LYS A 262 15.52 5.77 -8.79
C LYS A 262 14.26 5.68 -9.61
N LEU A 263 13.16 5.40 -8.94
CA LEU A 263 11.84 5.30 -9.54
C LEU A 263 10.84 6.10 -8.73
N ARG A 264 9.90 6.76 -9.41
CA ARG A 264 8.80 7.46 -8.76
C ARG A 264 7.51 6.65 -8.86
N VAL A 265 6.85 6.45 -7.73
CA VAL A 265 5.55 5.77 -7.62
C VAL A 265 4.48 6.82 -7.31
N ASP A 266 3.47 6.91 -8.15
CA ASP A 266 2.29 7.76 -7.91
C ASP A 266 1.39 7.10 -6.85
N LEU A 267 1.14 7.79 -5.74
CA LEU A 267 0.30 7.32 -4.65
C LEU A 267 -1.14 7.86 -4.72
N THR A 268 -1.53 8.51 -5.81
CA THR A 268 -2.90 8.95 -6.01
C THR A 268 -3.87 7.78 -5.77
N PRO A 269 -4.84 7.90 -4.85
CA PRO A 269 -5.76 6.83 -4.54
C PRO A 269 -6.49 6.30 -5.77
N ALA A 270 -6.75 4.99 -5.81
CA ALA A 270 -7.45 4.35 -6.93
C ALA A 270 -8.81 5.02 -7.23
N GLN A 271 -9.51 5.46 -6.18
CA GLN A 271 -10.78 6.15 -6.30
C GLN A 271 -10.66 7.51 -7.01
N GLU A 272 -9.57 8.26 -6.76
CA GLU A 272 -9.34 9.54 -7.45
C GLU A 272 -8.97 9.33 -8.93
N ILE A 273 -8.24 8.26 -9.27
CA ILE A 273 -7.98 7.89 -10.67
C ILE A 273 -9.31 7.56 -11.38
N LEU A 274 -10.19 6.80 -10.72
CA LEU A 274 -11.53 6.50 -11.28
C LEU A 274 -12.34 7.75 -11.51
N LYS A 275 -12.39 8.68 -10.53
CA LYS A 275 -13.10 9.95 -10.65
C LYS A 275 -12.53 10.83 -11.76
N GLU A 276 -11.19 10.93 -11.85
CA GLU A 276 -10.55 11.71 -12.91
C GLU A 276 -10.91 11.16 -14.30
N ARG A 277 -10.83 9.85 -14.50
CA ARG A 277 -11.23 9.22 -15.77
C ARG A 277 -12.73 9.38 -16.05
N ALA A 278 -13.57 9.28 -15.03
CA ALA A 278 -15.01 9.48 -15.16
C ALA A 278 -15.36 10.92 -15.57
N ARG A 279 -14.64 11.92 -15.03
CA ARG A 279 -14.79 13.34 -15.44
C ARG A 279 -14.47 13.56 -16.91
N TRP A 280 -13.54 12.80 -17.49
CA TRP A 280 -13.26 12.82 -18.92
C TRP A 280 -14.25 12.02 -19.76
N GLY A 281 -15.33 11.51 -19.16
CA GLY A 281 -16.39 10.76 -19.85
C GLY A 281 -16.06 9.28 -20.07
N ASP A 282 -15.10 8.69 -19.33
CA ASP A 282 -14.82 7.26 -19.43
C ASP A 282 -15.97 6.45 -18.82
N ARG A 283 -16.76 5.84 -19.72
CA ARG A 283 -17.93 5.05 -19.36
C ARG A 283 -17.61 3.92 -18.37
N ARG A 284 -16.46 3.22 -18.52
CA ARG A 284 -16.08 2.11 -17.64
C ARG A 284 -15.86 2.60 -16.21
N CYS A 285 -15.22 3.76 -16.05
CA CYS A 285 -15.01 4.36 -14.74
C CYS A 285 -16.31 4.88 -14.12
N ILE A 286 -17.18 5.52 -14.91
CA ILE A 286 -18.52 5.93 -14.44
C ILE A 286 -19.30 4.70 -13.97
N THR A 287 -19.33 3.62 -14.78
CA THR A 287 -20.02 2.37 -14.42
C THR A 287 -19.54 1.83 -13.08
N ARG A 288 -18.21 1.82 -12.87
CA ARG A 288 -17.61 1.30 -11.64
C ARG A 288 -17.98 2.14 -10.42
N LEU A 289 -17.93 3.48 -10.56
CA LEU A 289 -18.31 4.40 -9.47
C LEU A 289 -19.80 4.29 -9.12
N VAL A 290 -20.68 4.23 -10.13
CA VAL A 290 -22.11 4.05 -9.91
C VAL A 290 -22.42 2.72 -9.25
N ASN A 291 -21.76 1.62 -9.69
CA ASN A 291 -21.93 0.30 -9.07
C ASN A 291 -21.45 0.28 -7.61
N GLN A 292 -20.35 0.95 -7.29
CA GLN A 292 -19.87 1.08 -5.90
C GLN A 292 -20.85 1.87 -5.04
N ALA A 293 -21.44 2.95 -5.57
CA ALA A 293 -22.39 3.76 -4.83
C ALA A 293 -23.74 3.02 -4.60
N LEU A 294 -24.16 2.16 -5.53
CA LEU A 294 -25.41 1.39 -5.44
C LEU A 294 -25.25 0.01 -4.77
N GLU A 295 -24.04 -0.38 -4.39
CA GLU A 295 -23.79 -1.65 -3.68
C GLU A 295 -24.63 -1.82 -2.40
N PRO A 296 -24.82 -0.78 -1.54
CA PRO A 296 -25.70 -0.88 -0.36
C PRO A 296 -27.16 -1.16 -0.69
N LEU A 297 -27.61 -0.85 -1.90
CA LEU A 297 -28.98 -1.11 -2.39
C LEU A 297 -29.10 -2.46 -3.10
N ASN A 298 -28.03 -3.27 -3.17
CA ASN A 298 -27.98 -4.53 -3.91
C ASN A 298 -28.34 -4.39 -5.40
N ILE A 299 -28.02 -3.21 -6.01
CA ILE A 299 -28.26 -2.92 -7.40
C ILE A 299 -26.94 -2.89 -8.17
N ARG A 300 -26.93 -3.52 -9.34
CA ARG A 300 -25.88 -3.38 -10.34
C ARG A 300 -26.39 -2.68 -11.58
N VAL A 301 -25.52 -1.84 -12.17
CA VAL A 301 -25.84 -1.08 -13.36
C VAL A 301 -24.96 -1.51 -14.52
N LYS A 302 -25.60 -1.74 -15.67
CA LYS A 302 -24.94 -1.79 -16.97
C LYS A 302 -25.11 -0.44 -17.65
N THR A 303 -24.05 0.05 -18.28
CA THR A 303 -24.08 1.34 -18.95
C THR A 303 -23.89 1.20 -20.45
N GLU A 304 -24.64 2.00 -21.19
CA GLU A 304 -24.47 2.22 -22.62
C GLU A 304 -24.42 3.72 -22.90
N GLN A 305 -23.64 4.14 -23.89
CA GLN A 305 -23.59 5.54 -24.30
C GLN A 305 -24.10 5.66 -25.73
N LYS A 306 -25.06 6.56 -25.93
CA LYS A 306 -25.60 6.94 -27.27
C LYS A 306 -25.47 8.43 -27.45
N GLY A 307 -24.53 8.88 -28.27
CA GLY A 307 -24.19 10.27 -28.41
C GLY A 307 -23.74 10.90 -27.09
N SER A 308 -24.45 11.96 -26.65
CA SER A 308 -24.24 12.66 -25.37
C SER A 308 -25.09 12.11 -24.21
N THR A 309 -25.80 11.00 -24.41
CA THR A 309 -26.69 10.41 -23.40
C THR A 309 -26.07 9.13 -22.85
N LEU A 310 -25.99 9.03 -21.52
CA LEU A 310 -25.61 7.85 -20.78
C LEU A 310 -26.86 7.08 -20.37
N HIS A 311 -26.96 5.80 -20.75
CA HIS A 311 -28.03 4.90 -20.36
C HIS A 311 -27.54 4.02 -19.21
N LEU A 312 -28.25 4.01 -18.09
CA LEU A 312 -27.97 3.26 -16.88
C LEU A 312 -29.07 2.22 -16.67
N VAL A 313 -28.81 0.96 -16.96
CA VAL A 313 -29.81 -0.12 -16.79
C VAL A 313 -29.53 -0.83 -15.46
N CYS A 314 -30.45 -0.68 -14.51
CA CYS A 314 -30.37 -1.27 -13.18
C CYS A 314 -30.81 -2.74 -13.20
N HIS A 315 -30.09 -3.57 -12.47
CA HIS A 315 -30.38 -4.98 -12.24
C HIS A 315 -30.31 -5.29 -10.75
N GLU A 316 -31.33 -5.90 -10.17
CA GLU A 316 -31.29 -6.43 -8.82
C GLU A 316 -30.37 -7.64 -8.75
N GLN A 317 -29.59 -7.76 -7.67
CA GLN A 317 -28.65 -8.89 -7.49
C GLN A 317 -29.30 -10.10 -6.84
N THR A 318 -30.41 -9.90 -6.10
CA THR A 318 -31.15 -10.95 -5.41
C THR A 318 -32.61 -10.95 -5.87
N PRO A 319 -33.20 -12.13 -6.19
CA PRO A 319 -34.57 -12.22 -6.67
C PRO A 319 -35.64 -11.85 -5.62
N ASP A 320 -35.28 -11.84 -4.35
CA ASP A 320 -36.19 -11.51 -3.22
C ASP A 320 -36.07 -10.03 -2.78
N ALA A 321 -35.35 -9.20 -3.50
CA ALA A 321 -35.22 -7.79 -3.18
C ALA A 321 -36.60 -7.11 -3.30
N VAL A 322 -37.04 -6.44 -2.27
CA VAL A 322 -38.19 -5.52 -2.32
C VAL A 322 -37.93 -4.53 -3.46
N HIS A 323 -38.85 -4.41 -4.42
CA HIS A 323 -38.70 -3.54 -5.58
C HIS A 323 -38.17 -2.18 -5.16
N THR A 324 -36.90 -1.91 -5.51
CA THR A 324 -36.25 -0.67 -5.12
C THR A 324 -36.92 0.49 -5.84
N ALA A 325 -37.44 1.43 -5.07
CA ALA A 325 -38.09 2.62 -5.60
C ALA A 325 -37.09 3.47 -6.42
N SER A 326 -37.55 4.08 -7.50
CA SER A 326 -36.73 4.96 -8.34
C SER A 326 -36.04 6.06 -7.51
N ALA A 327 -36.74 6.63 -6.52
CA ALA A 327 -36.22 7.67 -5.65
C ALA A 327 -34.91 7.24 -4.94
N ALA A 328 -34.85 6.02 -4.39
CA ALA A 328 -33.65 5.54 -3.69
C ALA A 328 -32.43 5.42 -4.61
N VAL A 329 -32.63 5.04 -5.87
CA VAL A 329 -31.54 4.97 -6.86
C VAL A 329 -31.12 6.37 -7.30
N LEU A 330 -32.09 7.27 -7.56
CA LEU A 330 -31.83 8.62 -8.00
C LEU A 330 -31.14 9.46 -6.93
N ASP A 331 -31.50 9.29 -5.66
CA ASP A 331 -30.87 9.96 -4.50
C ASP A 331 -29.36 9.66 -4.40
N VAL A 332 -28.93 8.51 -4.93
CA VAL A 332 -27.51 8.10 -4.95
C VAL A 332 -26.83 8.50 -6.25
N VAL A 333 -27.49 8.25 -7.39
CA VAL A 333 -26.88 8.40 -8.73
C VAL A 333 -26.80 9.87 -9.15
N THR A 334 -27.84 10.69 -8.87
CA THR A 334 -27.89 12.09 -9.28
C THR A 334 -26.71 12.90 -8.68
N PRO A 335 -26.52 12.97 -7.35
CA PRO A 335 -25.44 13.77 -6.78
C PRO A 335 -24.06 13.25 -7.19
N LEU A 336 -23.91 11.94 -7.40
CA LEU A 336 -22.66 11.37 -7.89
C LEU A 336 -22.32 11.87 -9.29
N LEU A 337 -23.27 11.81 -10.24
CA LEU A 337 -23.05 12.23 -11.62
C LEU A 337 -22.89 13.76 -11.74
N GLU A 338 -23.65 14.54 -10.96
CA GLU A 338 -23.50 15.99 -10.87
C GLU A 338 -22.10 16.38 -10.37
N GLN A 339 -21.63 15.76 -9.30
CA GLN A 339 -20.30 16.00 -8.74
C GLN A 339 -19.16 15.60 -9.70
N LEU A 340 -19.36 14.54 -10.47
CA LEU A 340 -18.41 14.11 -11.48
C LEU A 340 -18.34 15.10 -12.64
N GLY A 341 -19.46 15.61 -13.10
CA GLY A 341 -19.55 16.49 -14.26
C GLY A 341 -18.90 15.89 -15.50
N PRO A 342 -19.32 14.72 -16.00
CA PRO A 342 -18.59 13.99 -17.03
C PRO A 342 -18.59 14.74 -18.35
N GLN A 343 -17.42 14.89 -18.95
CA GLN A 343 -17.18 15.62 -20.20
C GLN A 343 -18.00 15.04 -21.37
N GLY A 344 -18.77 15.87 -22.05
CA GLY A 344 -19.53 15.50 -23.25
C GLY A 344 -20.78 14.66 -22.99
N LEU A 345 -21.14 14.41 -21.72
CA LEU A 345 -22.38 13.74 -21.36
C LEU A 345 -23.38 14.75 -20.83
N HIS A 346 -24.45 14.99 -21.60
CA HIS A 346 -25.44 16.02 -21.30
C HIS A 346 -26.60 15.48 -20.47
N ARG A 347 -26.86 14.15 -20.55
CA ARG A 347 -28.01 13.52 -19.92
C ARG A 347 -27.72 12.11 -19.52
N ALA A 348 -28.33 11.66 -18.43
CA ALA A 348 -28.36 10.25 -18.04
C ALA A 348 -29.79 9.74 -17.98
N MET A 349 -30.06 8.62 -18.65
CA MET A 349 -31.33 7.91 -18.61
C MET A 349 -31.18 6.69 -17.69
N VAL A 350 -31.96 6.65 -16.63
CA VAL A 350 -31.91 5.58 -15.63
C VAL A 350 -33.12 4.68 -15.79
N TYR A 351 -32.85 3.40 -16.02
CA TYR A 351 -33.86 2.36 -16.21
C TYR A 351 -33.91 1.48 -14.98
N GLY A 352 -35.06 1.36 -14.37
CA GLY A 352 -35.32 0.50 -13.21
C GLY A 352 -35.15 -0.99 -13.52
N PRO A 353 -35.01 -1.82 -12.48
CA PRO A 353 -34.96 -3.27 -12.66
C PRO A 353 -36.21 -3.77 -13.40
N SER A 354 -36.02 -4.77 -14.23
CA SER A 354 -37.12 -5.38 -15.00
C SER A 354 -37.59 -6.64 -14.32
N ALA A 355 -38.87 -6.74 -13.97
CA ALA A 355 -39.47 -7.95 -13.44
C ALA A 355 -39.49 -9.14 -14.42
N ASN A 356 -39.56 -8.83 -15.73
CA ASN A 356 -39.69 -9.84 -16.79
C ASN A 356 -38.49 -9.84 -17.78
N GLY A 357 -37.42 -9.12 -17.48
CA GLY A 357 -36.26 -9.04 -18.34
C GLY A 357 -36.40 -8.22 -19.65
N VAL A 358 -37.61 -7.70 -19.92
CA VAL A 358 -37.91 -7.02 -21.20
C VAL A 358 -38.16 -5.53 -21.00
N ASN A 359 -38.96 -5.14 -20.01
CA ASN A 359 -39.32 -3.74 -19.79
C ASN A 359 -38.86 -3.26 -18.42
N ALA A 360 -38.27 -2.07 -18.37
CA ALA A 360 -37.94 -1.41 -17.10
C ALA A 360 -39.21 -1.09 -16.32
N ASN A 361 -39.19 -1.27 -14.98
CA ASN A 361 -40.34 -0.93 -14.14
C ASN A 361 -40.60 0.58 -14.05
N TRP A 362 -39.53 1.37 -14.22
CA TRP A 362 -39.57 2.82 -14.23
C TRP A 362 -38.43 3.37 -15.11
N LEU A 363 -38.58 4.62 -15.54
CA LEU A 363 -37.60 5.35 -16.34
C LEU A 363 -37.52 6.77 -15.83
N ASP A 364 -36.32 7.23 -15.54
CA ASP A 364 -36.05 8.61 -15.13
C ASP A 364 -34.92 9.24 -15.95
N CYS A 365 -34.89 10.56 -15.98
CA CYS A 365 -33.92 11.35 -16.72
C CYS A 365 -33.23 12.35 -15.81
N ILE A 366 -31.89 12.38 -15.86
CA ILE A 366 -31.05 13.31 -15.11
C ILE A 366 -30.33 14.19 -16.13
N ASP A 367 -30.55 15.52 -16.07
CA ASP A 367 -29.76 16.46 -16.83
C ASP A 367 -28.40 16.65 -16.14
N LEU A 368 -27.32 16.51 -16.89
CA LEU A 368 -25.95 16.55 -16.37
C LEU A 368 -25.34 17.95 -16.56
N PRO A 369 -24.33 18.36 -15.77
CA PRO A 369 -23.70 19.67 -15.85
C PRO A 369 -23.23 20.09 -17.25
N ALA A 370 -22.85 19.11 -18.10
CA ALA A 370 -22.45 19.38 -19.48
C ALA A 370 -23.57 19.95 -20.38
N SER A 371 -24.85 19.83 -19.99
CA SER A 371 -25.98 20.45 -20.70
C SER A 371 -26.00 21.98 -20.52
N GLU A 372 -25.50 22.46 -19.39
CA GLU A 372 -25.53 23.88 -19.02
C GLU A 372 -24.14 24.54 -19.13
N HIS A 373 -23.09 23.81 -18.89
CA HIS A 373 -21.73 24.33 -18.85
C HIS A 373 -20.98 24.10 -20.17
N ARG A 374 -20.78 25.17 -20.94
CA ARG A 374 -20.08 25.13 -22.22
C ARG A 374 -18.72 24.43 -22.18
N ALA A 375 -17.98 24.55 -21.07
CA ALA A 375 -16.67 23.92 -20.90
C ALA A 375 -16.76 22.40 -20.85
N LEU A 376 -17.87 21.82 -20.41
CA LEU A 376 -18.12 20.39 -20.32
C LEU A 376 -18.88 19.82 -21.52
N ALA A 377 -19.44 20.68 -22.37
CA ALA A 377 -20.37 20.29 -23.43
C ALA A 377 -19.73 19.45 -24.53
N ALA A 378 -18.46 19.71 -24.89
CA ALA A 378 -17.78 18.99 -25.95
C ALA A 378 -17.26 17.64 -25.47
N PRO A 379 -17.45 16.55 -26.24
CA PRO A 379 -16.78 15.26 -25.94
C PRO A 379 -15.25 15.38 -25.93
N THR A 380 -14.59 14.58 -25.10
CA THR A 380 -13.12 14.54 -24.99
C THR A 380 -12.42 14.39 -26.34
N ALA A 381 -12.94 13.55 -27.23
CA ALA A 381 -12.41 13.38 -28.58
C ALA A 381 -12.44 14.66 -29.43
N THR A 382 -13.43 15.52 -29.22
CA THR A 382 -13.51 16.83 -29.89
C THR A 382 -12.50 17.80 -29.32
N LEU A 383 -12.29 17.80 -27.99
CA LEU A 383 -11.26 18.61 -27.34
C LEU A 383 -9.86 18.23 -27.81
N VAL A 384 -9.58 16.94 -27.98
CA VAL A 384 -8.31 16.44 -28.56
C VAL A 384 -8.10 16.97 -29.98
N ARG A 385 -9.12 16.99 -30.83
CA ARG A 385 -9.03 17.54 -32.21
C ARG A 385 -8.84 19.07 -32.21
N ASN A 386 -9.25 19.73 -31.15
CA ASN A 386 -9.09 21.17 -30.97
C ASN A 386 -7.81 21.53 -30.20
N ASP A 387 -6.83 20.63 -30.16
CA ASP A 387 -5.52 20.79 -29.55
C ASP A 387 -5.53 21.11 -28.04
N ASP A 388 -6.59 20.68 -27.31
CA ASP A 388 -6.61 20.80 -25.85
C ASP A 388 -5.57 19.85 -25.24
N LEU A 389 -4.48 20.41 -24.71
CA LEU A 389 -3.35 19.66 -24.17
C LEU A 389 -3.74 18.73 -23.00
N HIS A 390 -4.78 19.09 -22.24
CA HIS A 390 -5.22 18.23 -21.12
C HIS A 390 -6.01 17.04 -21.61
N ALA A 391 -6.87 17.25 -22.61
CA ALA A 391 -7.60 16.18 -23.27
C ALA A 391 -6.63 15.22 -23.98
N ILE A 392 -5.58 15.76 -24.64
CA ILE A 392 -4.53 14.97 -25.28
C ILE A 392 -3.74 14.18 -24.23
N ALA A 393 -3.30 14.80 -23.13
CA ALA A 393 -2.58 14.13 -22.05
C ALA A 393 -3.40 12.99 -21.43
N TYR A 394 -4.70 13.26 -21.20
CA TYR A 394 -5.62 12.23 -20.71
C TYR A 394 -5.75 11.07 -21.70
N GLN A 395 -5.96 11.36 -22.98
CA GLN A 395 -6.13 10.31 -24.00
C GLN A 395 -4.85 9.46 -24.15
N LEU A 396 -3.69 10.09 -24.16
CA LEU A 396 -2.40 9.37 -24.17
C LEU A 396 -2.24 8.51 -22.90
N THR A 397 -2.52 9.08 -21.72
CA THR A 397 -2.50 8.32 -20.46
C THR A 397 -3.41 7.09 -20.51
N ARG A 398 -4.60 7.23 -21.11
CA ARG A 398 -5.53 6.11 -21.29
C ARG A 398 -5.01 5.05 -22.25
N LEU A 399 -4.37 5.45 -23.35
CA LEU A 399 -3.84 4.54 -24.36
C LEU A 399 -2.66 3.70 -23.82
N VAL A 400 -1.78 4.31 -23.01
CA VAL A 400 -0.66 3.60 -22.39
C VAL A 400 -1.07 2.78 -21.15
N ASN A 401 -2.32 2.89 -20.70
CA ASN A 401 -2.90 2.10 -19.62
C ASN A 401 -4.19 1.38 -20.09
N PRO A 402 -4.09 0.40 -20.97
CA PRO A 402 -5.27 -0.29 -21.51
C PRO A 402 -6.02 -1.10 -20.44
N ASP A 403 -5.29 -1.66 -19.46
CA ASP A 403 -5.87 -2.36 -18.32
C ASP A 403 -6.08 -1.41 -17.12
N LEU A 404 -7.36 -1.07 -16.90
CA LEU A 404 -7.76 -0.21 -15.79
C LEU A 404 -7.40 -0.81 -14.42
N ASN A 405 -7.52 -2.13 -14.23
CA ASN A 405 -7.24 -2.76 -12.94
C ASN A 405 -5.74 -2.69 -12.61
N GLN A 406 -4.89 -2.89 -13.61
CA GLN A 406 -3.46 -2.71 -13.47
C GLN A 406 -3.11 -1.25 -13.14
N GLN A 407 -3.72 -0.29 -13.83
CA GLN A 407 -3.54 1.13 -13.53
C GLN A 407 -3.96 1.49 -12.11
N LEU A 408 -5.10 1.00 -11.64
CA LEU A 408 -5.56 1.25 -10.28
C LEU A 408 -4.63 0.63 -9.23
N ALA A 409 -4.08 -0.55 -9.53
CA ALA A 409 -3.19 -1.26 -8.62
C ALA A 409 -1.79 -0.63 -8.52
N THR A 410 -1.23 -0.11 -9.63
CA THR A 410 0.17 0.36 -9.69
C THR A 410 0.32 1.88 -9.84
N GLY A 411 -0.77 2.61 -10.13
CA GLY A 411 -0.75 4.01 -10.56
C GLY A 411 -0.65 4.17 -12.08
N GLY A 412 -0.15 3.14 -12.77
CA GLY A 412 0.00 3.15 -14.22
C GLY A 412 1.08 4.10 -14.72
N VAL A 413 1.13 4.25 -16.02
CA VAL A 413 1.98 5.22 -16.72
C VAL A 413 1.23 6.56 -16.79
N ARG A 414 1.85 7.63 -16.32
CA ARG A 414 1.30 8.98 -16.38
C ARG A 414 1.97 9.76 -17.51
N VAL A 415 1.17 10.37 -18.37
CA VAL A 415 1.67 11.24 -19.45
C VAL A 415 1.48 12.70 -19.06
N GLN A 416 2.53 13.49 -19.21
CA GLN A 416 2.53 14.94 -19.03
C GLN A 416 2.95 15.60 -20.33
N LEU A 417 2.27 16.67 -20.70
CA LEU A 417 2.59 17.44 -21.89
C LEU A 417 3.03 18.85 -21.50
N LEU A 418 4.09 19.30 -22.13
CA LEU A 418 4.59 20.67 -22.00
C LEU A 418 4.90 21.22 -23.41
N THR A 419 4.38 22.38 -23.72
CA THR A 419 4.75 23.11 -24.93
C THR A 419 5.86 24.10 -24.59
N LYS A 420 7.00 23.97 -25.25
CA LYS A 420 8.14 24.89 -25.13
C LYS A 420 8.74 25.11 -26.52
N ASP A 421 9.01 26.38 -26.89
CA ASP A 421 9.65 26.76 -28.14
C ASP A 421 8.99 26.17 -29.41
N LYS A 422 7.62 26.13 -29.41
CA LYS A 422 6.77 25.51 -30.45
C LYS A 422 6.95 24.00 -30.61
N GLN A 423 7.61 23.35 -29.65
CA GLN A 423 7.73 21.90 -29.60
C GLN A 423 6.84 21.35 -28.48
N LEU A 424 6.24 20.20 -28.74
CA LEU A 424 5.48 19.45 -27.75
C LEU A 424 6.42 18.42 -27.09
N HIS A 425 6.68 18.63 -25.81
CA HIS A 425 7.40 17.67 -24.99
C HIS A 425 6.42 16.69 -24.34
N VAL A 426 6.61 15.42 -24.61
CA VAL A 426 5.85 14.34 -23.99
C VAL A 426 6.74 13.70 -22.93
N MET A 427 6.32 13.77 -21.69
CA MET A 427 7.01 13.16 -20.55
C MET A 427 6.16 12.02 -20.01
N THR A 428 6.78 10.88 -19.74
CA THR A 428 6.13 9.73 -19.11
C THR A 428 6.74 9.48 -17.74
N ASP A 429 5.87 9.13 -16.79
CA ASP A 429 6.25 8.76 -15.42
C ASP A 429 5.57 7.41 -15.13
N ALA A 430 6.35 6.38 -14.83
CA ALA A 430 5.86 5.03 -14.69
C ALA A 430 6.49 4.34 -13.48
N PRO A 431 5.78 3.45 -12.78
CA PRO A 431 6.33 2.64 -11.69
C PRO A 431 7.20 1.48 -12.18
N TRP A 432 7.35 1.31 -13.48
CA TRP A 432 8.24 0.37 -14.16
C TRP A 432 8.77 1.01 -15.44
N CYS A 433 9.82 0.45 -15.99
CA CYS A 433 10.31 0.88 -17.30
C CYS A 433 9.53 0.07 -18.37
N PRO A 434 8.56 0.66 -19.05
CA PRO A 434 7.87 -0.05 -20.14
C PRO A 434 8.85 -0.34 -21.26
N THR A 435 8.67 -1.48 -21.93
CA THR A 435 9.47 -1.80 -23.10
C THR A 435 9.16 -0.81 -24.23
N ARG A 436 10.13 -0.58 -25.13
CA ARG A 436 9.96 0.35 -26.26
C ARG A 436 8.76 -0.01 -27.16
N GLN A 437 8.31 -1.27 -27.10
CA GLN A 437 7.15 -1.76 -27.86
C GLN A 437 5.81 -1.44 -27.19
N GLU A 438 5.83 -1.13 -25.88
CA GLU A 438 4.62 -0.79 -25.11
C GLU A 438 4.32 0.72 -25.08
N ILE A 439 5.24 1.56 -25.53
CA ILE A 439 5.12 3.01 -25.70
C ILE A 439 4.85 3.34 -27.16
#